data_5274eb6fbca225d3d34f4e687804e9e1
#
_entry.id   5274eb6fbca225d3d34f4e687804e9e1
#
_cell.length_a   1.000
_cell.length_b   1.000
_cell.length_c   1.000
_cell.angle_alpha   90.00
_cell.angle_beta   90.00
_cell.angle_gamma   90.00
#
_symmetry.space_group_name_H-M   'P 1'
#
loop_
_entity.id
_entity.type
_entity.pdbx_description
1 polymer ?
#
loop_
_entity_poly.entity_id
_entity_poly.type
_entity_poly.pdbx_seq_one_letter_code
_entity_poly.pdbx_strand_id
1 'polypeptide(L)'
;MKKTVRFLSLVLVFIMIATMLTSCGSKYPALQKAFEDKGYEENTKFTEIANSIKAELEKEEYAVEIHMLTKTEGLVPPSVLIVEFKSTKELAEAYEESNTMQGFIKDIQEDEDVNKVYDALVDAGYACGNCLCIPLAVLSINEITNTVKSVSGK
;
A
#
# COMPACT_ATOMS: atom_id res chain seq x y z
N MET A 1 -24.67 16.08 -37.60
CA MET A 1 -23.45 15.28 -37.60
C MET A 1 -22.21 15.93 -36.97
N LYS A 2 -21.87 17.19 -37.24
CA LYS A 2 -20.68 17.85 -36.68
C LYS A 2 -20.72 18.06 -35.15
N LYS A 3 -21.88 18.20 -34.51
CA LYS A 3 -22.00 18.41 -33.06
C LYS A 3 -21.85 17.12 -32.25
N THR A 4 -22.33 15.99 -32.77
CA THR A 4 -22.20 14.66 -32.12
C THR A 4 -20.77 14.14 -32.11
N VAL A 5 -20.01 14.38 -33.18
CA VAL A 5 -18.60 13.99 -33.26
C VAL A 5 -17.74 14.79 -32.28
N ARG A 6 -18.03 16.09 -32.08
CA ARG A 6 -17.32 16.92 -31.09
C ARG A 6 -17.61 16.50 -29.66
N PHE A 7 -18.86 16.08 -29.37
CA PHE A 7 -19.24 15.60 -28.05
C PHE A 7 -18.59 14.25 -27.74
N LEU A 8 -18.57 13.35 -28.72
CA LEU A 8 -17.93 12.04 -28.59
C LEU A 8 -16.42 12.16 -28.37
N SER A 9 -15.77 13.08 -29.09
CA SER A 9 -14.35 13.37 -28.93
C SER A 9 -14.03 13.96 -27.54
N LEU A 10 -14.89 14.82 -27.01
CA LEU A 10 -14.69 15.42 -25.69
C LEU A 10 -14.85 14.37 -24.56
N VAL A 11 -15.82 13.48 -24.70
CA VAL A 11 -16.03 12.36 -23.74
C VAL A 11 -14.86 11.40 -23.78
N LEU A 12 -14.31 11.10 -24.97
CA LEU A 12 -13.15 10.22 -25.11
C LEU A 12 -11.89 10.82 -24.48
N VAL A 13 -11.68 12.13 -24.63
CA VAL A 13 -10.56 12.85 -23.98
C VAL A 13 -10.73 12.85 -22.46
N PHE A 14 -11.95 13.05 -21.96
CA PHE A 14 -12.22 12.98 -20.51
C PHE A 14 -11.96 11.58 -19.94
N ILE A 15 -12.32 10.52 -20.64
CA ILE A 15 -12.06 9.14 -20.24
C ILE A 15 -10.55 8.86 -20.26
N MET A 16 -9.80 9.35 -21.24
CA MET A 16 -8.34 9.21 -21.27
C MET A 16 -7.65 9.99 -20.14
N ILE A 17 -8.12 11.19 -19.82
CA ILE A 17 -7.59 11.98 -18.69
C ILE A 17 -7.92 11.29 -17.36
N ALA A 18 -9.12 10.76 -17.19
CA ALA A 18 -9.49 10.01 -15.99
C ALA A 18 -8.63 8.74 -15.80
N THR A 19 -8.31 8.02 -16.88
CA THR A 19 -7.43 6.84 -16.83
C THR A 19 -5.96 7.22 -16.57
N MET A 20 -5.50 8.40 -17.03
CA MET A 20 -4.16 8.88 -16.72
C MET A 20 -4.02 9.37 -15.28
N LEU A 21 -5.08 9.92 -14.67
CA LEU A 21 -5.09 10.33 -13.26
C LEU A 21 -5.12 9.12 -12.31
N THR A 22 -5.68 7.98 -12.73
CA THR A 22 -5.64 6.74 -11.95
C THR A 22 -4.38 5.91 -12.18
N SER A 23 -3.60 6.21 -13.22
CA SER A 23 -2.38 5.45 -13.58
C SER A 23 -1.10 5.97 -12.91
N CYS A 24 -1.14 7.08 -12.18
CA CYS A 24 0.04 7.68 -11.55
C CYS A 24 -0.05 7.56 -10.02
N GLY A 25 -0.34 6.35 -9.50
CA GLY A 25 -0.50 6.39 -8.07
C GLY A 25 -0.34 5.05 -7.38
N SER A 26 -1.42 4.38 -7.16
CA SER A 26 -1.47 3.26 -6.25
C SER A 26 -0.81 2.01 -6.80
N LYS A 27 0.08 1.43 -6.02
CA LYS A 27 0.59 0.07 -6.27
C LYS A 27 -0.29 -1.01 -5.63
N TYR A 28 -1.32 -0.61 -4.89
CA TYR A 28 -2.21 -1.55 -4.22
C TYR A 28 -2.83 -2.60 -5.17
N PRO A 29 -3.38 -2.27 -6.35
CA PRO A 29 -3.95 -3.30 -7.23
C PRO A 29 -2.94 -4.36 -7.69
N ALA A 30 -1.67 -3.97 -7.89
CA ALA A 30 -0.62 -4.91 -8.27
C ALA A 30 -0.20 -5.79 -7.07
N LEU A 31 -0.13 -5.22 -5.88
CA LEU A 31 0.12 -5.94 -4.63
C LEU A 31 -1.02 -6.90 -4.32
N GLN A 32 -2.26 -6.43 -4.37
CA GLN A 32 -3.44 -7.25 -4.15
C GLN A 32 -3.41 -8.49 -5.04
N LYS A 33 -3.22 -8.31 -6.34
CA LYS A 33 -3.13 -9.43 -7.29
C LYS A 33 -1.99 -10.39 -6.95
N ALA A 34 -0.80 -9.88 -6.61
CA ALA A 34 0.35 -10.72 -6.27
C ALA A 34 0.12 -11.54 -4.99
N PHE A 35 -0.63 -10.99 -4.03
CA PHE A 35 -1.04 -11.72 -2.83
C PHE A 35 -2.19 -12.71 -3.11
N GLU A 36 -3.18 -12.34 -3.92
CA GLU A 36 -4.27 -13.23 -4.35
C GLU A 36 -3.72 -14.46 -5.09
N ASP A 37 -2.72 -14.29 -5.96
CA ASP A 37 -2.02 -15.40 -6.65
C ASP A 37 -1.33 -16.38 -5.67
N LYS A 38 -1.13 -15.97 -4.41
CA LYS A 38 -0.58 -16.79 -3.31
C LYS A 38 -1.63 -17.27 -2.30
N GLY A 39 -2.91 -17.05 -2.61
CA GLY A 39 -4.03 -17.52 -1.79
C GLY A 39 -4.41 -16.57 -0.64
N TYR A 40 -3.99 -15.32 -0.69
CA TYR A 40 -4.50 -14.29 0.22
C TYR A 40 -5.81 -13.74 -0.31
N GLU A 41 -6.72 -13.42 0.59
CA GLU A 41 -8.01 -12.81 0.30
C GLU A 41 -8.21 -11.57 1.16
N GLU A 42 -8.96 -10.60 0.68
CA GLU A 42 -9.29 -9.41 1.45
C GLU A 42 -10.13 -9.78 2.67
N ASN A 43 -9.65 -9.37 3.85
CA ASN A 43 -10.28 -9.73 5.11
C ASN A 43 -11.07 -8.55 5.70
N THR A 44 -12.36 -8.55 5.43
CA THR A 44 -13.28 -7.51 5.91
C THR A 44 -13.64 -7.63 7.41
N LYS A 45 -13.23 -8.72 8.09
CA LYS A 45 -13.52 -8.91 9.53
C LYS A 45 -12.64 -8.06 10.44
N PHE A 46 -11.52 -7.55 9.95
CA PHE A 46 -10.59 -6.69 10.70
C PHE A 46 -10.84 -5.19 10.47
N THR A 47 -12.02 -4.83 10.00
CA THR A 47 -12.41 -3.44 9.71
C THR A 47 -12.23 -2.51 10.92
N GLU A 48 -12.49 -3.00 12.15
CA GLU A 48 -12.33 -2.19 13.36
C GLU A 48 -10.86 -1.83 13.62
N ILE A 49 -9.93 -2.78 13.46
CA ILE A 49 -8.49 -2.54 13.63
C ILE A 49 -7.99 -1.59 12.54
N ALA A 50 -8.36 -1.84 11.28
CA ALA A 50 -8.00 -0.99 10.15
C ALA A 50 -8.52 0.44 10.36
N ASN A 51 -9.77 0.60 10.78
CA ASN A 51 -10.37 1.91 11.06
C ASN A 51 -9.69 2.62 12.24
N SER A 52 -9.26 1.89 13.27
CA SER A 52 -8.55 2.47 14.40
C SER A 52 -7.18 3.02 13.97
N ILE A 53 -6.41 2.26 13.20
CA ILE A 53 -5.12 2.70 12.67
C ILE A 53 -5.30 3.89 11.73
N LYS A 54 -6.29 3.83 10.82
CA LYS A 54 -6.65 4.93 9.94
C LYS A 54 -6.95 6.20 10.72
N ALA A 55 -7.80 6.11 11.74
CA ALA A 55 -8.19 7.25 12.57
C ALA A 55 -7.00 7.86 13.34
N GLU A 56 -6.04 7.05 13.79
CA GLU A 56 -4.83 7.58 14.46
C GLU A 56 -3.92 8.29 13.44
N LEU A 57 -3.69 7.72 12.25
CA LEU A 57 -2.89 8.35 11.20
C LEU A 57 -3.55 9.62 10.66
N GLU A 58 -4.88 9.66 10.56
CA GLU A 58 -5.60 10.87 10.17
C GLU A 58 -5.48 12.00 11.22
N LYS A 59 -5.38 11.68 12.53
CA LYS A 59 -5.07 12.68 13.57
C LYS A 59 -3.65 13.25 13.45
N GLU A 60 -2.73 12.46 12.92
CA GLU A 60 -1.35 12.86 12.61
C GLU A 60 -1.24 13.52 11.22
N GLU A 61 -2.39 13.88 10.59
CA GLU A 61 -2.50 14.55 9.29
C GLU A 61 -2.15 13.68 8.07
N TYR A 62 -2.03 12.36 8.23
CA TYR A 62 -1.82 11.42 7.11
C TYR A 62 -3.15 10.89 6.59
N ALA A 63 -3.45 11.11 5.31
CA ALA A 63 -4.63 10.53 4.68
C ALA A 63 -4.28 9.20 4.02
N VAL A 64 -4.77 8.11 4.59
CA VAL A 64 -4.42 6.75 4.17
C VAL A 64 -5.66 5.91 3.85
N GLU A 65 -5.47 4.91 2.99
CA GLU A 65 -6.36 3.76 2.89
C GLU A 65 -5.68 2.52 3.48
N ILE A 66 -6.45 1.67 4.15
CA ILE A 66 -5.91 0.50 4.83
C ILE A 66 -6.63 -0.74 4.33
N HIS A 67 -5.83 -1.72 3.92
CA HIS A 67 -6.30 -3.01 3.42
C HIS A 67 -5.68 -4.13 4.26
N MET A 68 -6.43 -5.19 4.49
CA MET A 68 -5.92 -6.39 5.14
C MET A 68 -6.15 -7.59 4.25
N LEU A 69 -5.08 -8.29 3.94
CA LEU A 69 -5.14 -9.54 3.19
C LEU A 69 -4.70 -10.69 4.09
N THR A 70 -5.49 -11.77 4.09
CA THR A 70 -5.26 -12.92 4.96
C THR A 70 -5.35 -14.19 4.13
N LYS A 71 -4.42 -15.11 4.37
CA LYS A 71 -4.46 -16.44 3.78
C LYS A 71 -5.44 -17.30 4.56
N THR A 72 -6.30 -18.02 3.86
CA THR A 72 -7.38 -18.80 4.51
C THR A 72 -6.89 -20.13 5.11
N GLU A 73 -5.65 -20.54 4.81
CA GLU A 73 -5.08 -21.82 5.23
C GLU A 73 -4.14 -21.67 6.44
N GLY A 74 -4.22 -22.62 7.37
CA GLY A 74 -3.31 -22.76 8.51
C GLY A 74 -3.94 -22.47 9.88
N LEU A 75 -3.26 -22.89 10.95
CA LEU A 75 -3.69 -22.66 12.34
C LEU A 75 -3.55 -21.18 12.75
N VAL A 76 -2.55 -20.49 12.21
CA VAL A 76 -2.34 -19.04 12.35
C VAL A 76 -2.22 -18.52 10.93
N PRO A 77 -3.31 -18.01 10.35
CA PRO A 77 -3.31 -17.57 8.97
C PRO A 77 -2.38 -16.38 8.77
N PRO A 78 -1.43 -16.47 7.81
CA PRO A 78 -0.61 -15.33 7.44
C PRO A 78 -1.47 -14.15 7.03
N SER A 79 -1.14 -12.98 7.55
CA SER A 79 -1.87 -11.74 7.24
C SER A 79 -0.90 -10.61 6.99
N VAL A 80 -1.24 -9.76 6.05
CA VAL A 80 -0.52 -8.52 5.74
C VAL A 80 -1.48 -7.33 5.83
N LEU A 81 -1.03 -6.32 6.56
CA LEU A 81 -1.68 -5.01 6.58
C LEU A 81 -1.00 -4.14 5.53
N ILE A 82 -1.77 -3.58 4.62
CA ILE A 82 -1.26 -2.67 3.59
C ILE A 82 -1.82 -1.28 3.89
N VAL A 83 -0.92 -0.33 4.14
CA VAL A 83 -1.24 1.07 4.34
C VAL A 83 -0.86 1.82 3.07
N GLU A 84 -1.86 2.36 2.38
CA GLU A 84 -1.68 3.13 1.17
C GLU A 84 -1.71 4.62 1.48
N PHE A 85 -0.61 5.32 1.19
CA PHE A 85 -0.44 6.76 1.37
C PHE A 85 -0.72 7.50 0.05
N LYS A 86 -0.81 8.82 0.07
CA LYS A 86 -0.95 9.63 -1.14
C LYS A 86 0.29 9.59 -2.03
N SER A 87 1.48 9.44 -1.42
CA SER A 87 2.76 9.44 -2.14
C SER A 87 3.81 8.62 -1.40
N THR A 88 4.90 8.28 -2.10
CA THR A 88 6.08 7.64 -1.52
C THR A 88 6.76 8.51 -0.47
N LYS A 89 6.72 9.83 -0.65
CA LYS A 89 7.28 10.81 0.29
C LYS A 89 6.48 10.80 1.59
N GLU A 90 5.14 10.89 1.51
CA GLU A 90 4.26 10.83 2.68
C GLU A 90 4.40 9.51 3.45
N LEU A 91 4.58 8.39 2.73
CA LEU A 91 4.87 7.10 3.34
C LEU A 91 6.14 7.13 4.18
N ALA A 92 7.23 7.66 3.62
CA ALA A 92 8.51 7.71 4.31
C ALA A 92 8.50 8.69 5.50
N GLU A 93 7.88 9.85 5.34
CA GLU A 93 7.66 10.82 6.43
C GLU A 93 6.82 10.20 7.57
N ALA A 94 5.70 9.55 7.23
CA ALA A 94 4.86 8.87 8.21
C ALA A 94 5.60 7.74 8.94
N TYR A 95 6.45 6.99 8.24
CA TYR A 95 7.25 5.95 8.88
C TYR A 95 8.22 6.49 9.92
N GLU A 96 8.84 7.65 9.67
CA GLU A 96 9.78 8.26 10.61
C GLU A 96 9.11 9.05 11.72
N GLU A 97 8.06 9.79 11.43
CA GLU A 97 7.49 10.79 12.33
C GLU A 97 6.27 10.29 13.10
N SER A 98 5.51 9.33 12.54
CA SER A 98 4.28 8.85 13.14
C SER A 98 4.56 7.91 14.32
N ASN A 99 4.03 8.28 15.49
CA ASN A 99 4.05 7.41 16.66
C ASN A 99 3.29 6.09 16.41
N THR A 100 2.28 6.14 15.55
CA THR A 100 1.48 4.97 15.15
C THR A 100 2.30 4.00 14.32
N MET A 101 3.19 4.51 13.45
CA MET A 101 3.97 3.68 12.52
C MET A 101 5.27 3.13 13.11
N GLN A 102 5.90 3.84 14.04
CA GLN A 102 7.19 3.45 14.66
C GLN A 102 7.18 2.09 15.37
N GLY A 103 6.01 1.56 15.70
CA GLY A 103 5.88 0.26 16.37
C GLY A 103 5.82 -0.96 15.45
N PHE A 104 5.61 -0.78 14.15
CA PHE A 104 5.29 -1.89 13.25
C PHE A 104 6.50 -2.59 12.61
N ILE A 105 7.57 -1.85 12.31
CA ILE A 105 8.79 -2.40 11.69
C ILE A 105 10.00 -1.86 12.44
N LYS A 106 10.73 -2.74 13.15
CA LYS A 106 11.81 -2.34 14.05
C LYS A 106 13.21 -2.40 13.42
N ASP A 107 13.35 -3.00 12.25
CA ASP A 107 14.66 -3.35 11.68
C ASP A 107 15.17 -2.37 10.61
N ILE A 108 14.45 -1.27 10.37
CA ILE A 108 14.87 -0.23 9.44
C ILE A 108 15.58 0.87 10.22
N GLN A 109 16.80 1.23 9.82
CA GLN A 109 17.53 2.33 10.43
C GLN A 109 16.88 3.66 10.09
N GLU A 110 16.69 4.50 11.12
CA GLU A 110 16.31 5.89 10.95
C GLU A 110 17.44 6.64 10.22
N ASP A 111 17.12 7.44 9.23
CA ASP A 111 18.07 8.31 8.51
C ASP A 111 17.39 9.69 8.32
N GLU A 112 18.15 10.77 8.50
CA GLU A 112 17.66 12.14 8.29
C GLU A 112 17.20 12.40 6.83
N ASP A 113 17.58 11.52 5.88
CA ASP A 113 17.14 11.60 4.49
C ASP A 113 15.97 10.63 4.22
N VAL A 114 14.77 11.19 4.14
CA VAL A 114 13.51 10.49 3.87
C VAL A 114 13.56 9.57 2.64
N ASN A 115 14.35 9.93 1.61
CA ASN A 115 14.51 9.08 0.43
C ASN A 115 15.28 7.79 0.75
N LYS A 116 16.27 7.87 1.62
CA LYS A 116 17.02 6.66 2.06
C LYS A 116 16.17 5.74 2.92
N VAL A 117 15.29 6.30 3.74
CA VAL A 117 14.31 5.53 4.51
C VAL A 117 13.37 4.78 3.57
N TYR A 118 12.84 5.46 2.57
CA TYR A 118 12.00 4.82 1.55
C TYR A 118 12.74 3.70 0.81
N ASP A 119 13.97 3.96 0.36
CA ASP A 119 14.80 2.96 -0.34
C ASP A 119 15.08 1.74 0.56
N ALA A 120 15.36 1.96 1.85
CA ALA A 120 15.56 0.88 2.82
C ALA A 120 14.28 0.03 3.01
N LEU A 121 13.11 0.66 3.07
CA LEU A 121 11.83 -0.04 3.14
C LEU A 121 11.56 -0.89 1.89
N VAL A 122 11.87 -0.36 0.71
CA VAL A 122 11.73 -1.10 -0.56
C VAL A 122 12.71 -2.27 -0.62
N ASP A 123 13.98 -2.06 -0.28
CA ASP A 123 15.02 -3.10 -0.29
C ASP A 123 14.75 -4.21 0.72
N ALA A 124 14.19 -3.86 1.88
CA ALA A 124 13.73 -4.85 2.86
C ALA A 124 12.44 -5.59 2.43
N GLY A 125 11.67 -5.03 1.49
CA GLY A 125 10.42 -5.61 1.00
C GLY A 125 9.20 -5.24 1.83
N TYR A 126 9.25 -4.09 2.49
CA TYR A 126 8.11 -3.54 3.23
C TYR A 126 7.37 -2.45 2.45
N ALA A 127 7.98 -1.84 1.43
CA ALA A 127 7.33 -0.82 0.64
C ALA A 127 7.33 -1.14 -0.87
N CYS A 128 6.25 -0.75 -1.54
CA CYS A 128 6.12 -0.77 -2.99
C CYS A 128 5.28 0.43 -3.44
N GLY A 129 5.91 1.40 -4.12
CA GLY A 129 5.25 2.66 -4.45
C GLY A 129 4.77 3.37 -3.19
N ASN A 130 3.52 3.79 -3.17
CA ASN A 130 2.91 4.48 -2.03
C ASN A 130 2.30 3.53 -0.97
N CYS A 131 2.59 2.23 -1.05
CA CYS A 131 2.05 1.22 -0.13
C CYS A 131 3.13 0.71 0.82
N LEU A 132 2.83 0.70 2.13
CA LEU A 132 3.60 0.02 3.17
C LEU A 132 2.91 -1.29 3.53
N CYS A 133 3.65 -2.40 3.47
CA CYS A 133 3.16 -3.75 3.72
C CYS A 133 3.73 -4.27 5.05
N ILE A 134 2.87 -4.48 6.04
CA ILE A 134 3.24 -4.87 7.39
C ILE A 134 2.82 -6.32 7.63
N PRO A 135 3.76 -7.27 7.74
CA PRO A 135 3.45 -8.64 8.13
C PRO A 135 2.91 -8.70 9.57
N LEU A 136 1.76 -9.33 9.77
CA LEU A 136 1.17 -9.45 11.12
C LEU A 136 1.58 -10.75 11.85
N ALA A 137 2.25 -11.67 11.14
CA ALA A 137 2.74 -12.91 11.74
C ALA A 137 4.21 -13.13 11.37
N VAL A 138 5.05 -13.43 12.36
CA VAL A 138 6.50 -13.64 12.18
C VAL A 138 6.82 -14.72 11.15
N LEU A 139 6.03 -15.80 11.12
CA LEU A 139 6.24 -16.93 10.20
C LEU A 139 5.99 -16.57 8.73
N SER A 140 5.29 -15.48 8.45
CA SER A 140 4.96 -15.04 7.09
C SER A 140 5.82 -13.91 6.56
N ILE A 141 6.75 -13.36 7.35
CA ILE A 141 7.57 -12.21 6.97
C ILE A 141 8.28 -12.45 5.63
N ASN A 142 8.98 -13.57 5.48
CA ASN A 142 9.72 -13.87 4.24
C ASN A 142 8.81 -14.00 3.01
N GLU A 143 7.65 -14.62 3.15
CA GLU A 143 6.70 -14.76 2.04
C GLU A 143 6.16 -13.39 1.62
N ILE A 144 5.79 -12.58 2.60
CA ILE A 144 5.22 -11.25 2.37
C ILE A 144 6.26 -10.32 1.76
N THR A 145 7.45 -10.21 2.36
CA THR A 145 8.51 -9.34 1.85
C THR A 145 8.98 -9.74 0.46
N ASN A 146 9.09 -11.03 0.17
CA ASN A 146 9.42 -11.51 -1.18
C ASN A 146 8.30 -11.20 -2.19
N THR A 147 7.03 -11.24 -1.77
CA THR A 147 5.91 -10.86 -2.63
C THR A 147 5.98 -9.38 -2.97
N VAL A 148 6.22 -8.53 -1.98
CA VAL A 148 6.36 -7.08 -2.17
C VAL A 148 7.54 -6.77 -3.09
N LYS A 149 8.70 -7.40 -2.89
CA LYS A 149 9.89 -7.25 -3.76
C LYS A 149 9.58 -7.62 -5.20
N SER A 150 8.85 -8.70 -5.45
CA SER A 150 8.48 -9.11 -6.81
C SER A 150 7.64 -8.06 -7.55
N VAL A 151 6.81 -7.31 -6.83
CA VAL A 151 6.00 -6.22 -7.39
C VAL A 151 6.80 -4.92 -7.54
N SER A 152 7.74 -4.66 -6.64
CA SER A 152 8.60 -3.46 -6.71
C SER A 152 9.71 -3.58 -7.78
N GLY A 153 9.96 -4.76 -8.31
CA GLY A 153 11.01 -5.02 -9.30
C GLY A 153 12.41 -5.18 -8.70
N LYS A 154 12.48 -5.59 -7.44
CA LYS A 154 13.72 -5.85 -6.67
C LYS A 154 13.98 -7.35 -6.47
#